data_d9422afb964e0b250b8fc9836c7ed33f
#
_entry.id   d9422afb964e0b250b8fc9836c7ed33f
#
_cell.length_a   1.000
_cell.length_b   1.000
_cell.length_c   1.000
_cell.angle_alpha   90.00
_cell.angle_beta   90.00
_cell.angle_gamma   90.00
#
_symmetry.space_group_name_H-M   'P 1'
#
loop_
_entity.id
_entity.type
_entity.pdbx_description
1 polymer ?
#
loop_
_entity_poly.entity_id
_entity_poly.type
_entity_poly.pdbx_seq_one_letter_code
_entity_poly.pdbx_strand_id
1 'polypeptide(L)'
;GIYVYGRDKFSPYDLDRFVLRQTKQWVGGRVIWDAYFDMPGCRWFSFGFNLDGVYTNHPDLSNPSATAMSLPAYQPVSHAKMIYMPEFHARRYVGGGVMPTFDLLPNFFFRTGFYMMYRDKRSDSREQFHYIAEASFVYHTPIGPVSLALTKYDLHNWRNMYLTFNFGYAIFAPKADFY
;
A
#
# COMPACT_ATOMS: atom_id res chain seq x y z
N GLY A 1 11.66 -12.11 4.03
CA GLY A 1 11.73 -10.99 4.98
C GLY A 1 12.84 -10.04 4.58
N ILE A 2 12.53 -8.76 4.54
CA ILE A 2 13.51 -7.73 4.18
C ILE A 2 13.76 -6.91 5.44
N TYR A 3 15.02 -6.90 5.89
CA TYR A 3 15.47 -6.05 6.97
C TYR A 3 16.10 -4.81 6.37
N VAL A 4 15.60 -3.64 6.74
CA VAL A 4 16.19 -2.36 6.37
C VAL A 4 16.78 -1.73 7.61
N TYR A 5 18.07 -1.44 7.54
CA TYR A 5 18.77 -0.64 8.54
C TYR A 5 19.08 0.73 7.91
N GLY A 6 18.63 1.77 8.55
CA GLY A 6 18.89 3.14 8.11
C GLY A 6 19.64 3.95 9.15
N ARG A 7 20.52 4.80 8.67
CA ARG A 7 21.24 5.77 9.49
C ARG A 7 21.08 7.14 8.84
N ASP A 8 20.13 7.90 9.36
CA ASP A 8 19.83 9.21 8.83
C ASP A 8 20.53 10.31 9.61
N LYS A 9 21.10 11.25 8.88
CA LYS A 9 21.64 12.48 9.46
C LYS A 9 20.56 13.55 9.38
N PHE A 10 19.89 13.79 10.48
CA PHE A 10 18.93 14.87 10.58
C PHE A 10 19.64 16.19 10.84
N SER A 11 19.42 17.16 9.94
CA SER A 11 19.73 18.55 10.21
C SER A 11 18.42 19.21 10.60
N PRO A 12 18.18 19.56 11.86
CA PRO A 12 17.04 20.40 12.22
C PRO A 12 17.24 21.75 11.50
N TYR A 13 16.26 22.14 10.73
CA TYR A 13 16.16 23.49 10.20
C TYR A 13 15.82 24.43 11.34
N ASP A 14 16.82 24.71 12.17
CA ASP A 14 16.69 25.75 13.17
C ASP A 14 17.60 26.89 12.76
N LEU A 15 17.02 28.07 12.60
CA LEU A 15 17.72 29.31 12.27
C LEU A 15 18.70 29.77 13.36
N ASP A 16 18.69 29.11 14.51
CA ASP A 16 19.58 29.39 15.62
C ASP A 16 20.79 28.46 15.60
N ARG A 17 21.96 29.06 15.61
CA ARG A 17 23.33 28.65 15.44
C ARG A 17 23.85 27.38 16.12
N PHE A 18 23.03 26.51 16.65
CA PHE A 18 23.44 25.24 17.26
C PHE A 18 22.80 24.05 16.55
N VAL A 19 23.30 23.72 15.37
CA VAL A 19 22.92 22.49 14.67
C VAL A 19 23.59 21.31 15.37
N LEU A 20 22.92 20.76 16.37
CA LEU A 20 23.24 19.44 16.88
C LEU A 20 22.84 18.42 15.79
N ARG A 21 23.82 17.97 15.01
CA ARG A 21 23.66 16.84 14.08
C ARG A 21 23.41 15.56 14.90
N GLN A 22 22.18 15.29 15.20
CA GLN A 22 21.80 14.02 15.81
C GLN A 22 21.72 12.95 14.73
N THR A 23 22.62 11.99 14.78
CA THR A 23 22.53 10.78 13.98
C THR A 23 21.60 9.82 14.71
N LYS A 24 20.44 9.55 14.17
CA LYS A 24 19.50 8.55 14.69
C LYS A 24 19.63 7.27 13.88
N GLN A 25 19.74 6.16 14.57
CA GLN A 25 19.70 4.83 13.96
C GLN A 25 18.28 4.29 14.08
N TRP A 26 17.82 3.64 13.02
CA TRP A 26 16.53 2.99 13.01
C TRP A 26 16.61 1.61 12.35
N VAL A 27 15.69 0.76 12.71
CA VAL A 27 15.56 -0.59 12.16
C VAL A 27 14.12 -0.76 11.74
N GLY A 28 13.92 -1.33 10.56
CA GLY A 28 12.61 -1.66 10.04
C GLY A 28 12.59 -3.03 9.40
N GLY A 29 11.46 -3.69 9.46
CA GLY A 29 11.20 -4.95 8.78
C GLY A 29 9.82 -4.92 8.14
N ARG A 30 9.71 -5.50 6.94
CA ARG A 30 8.47 -5.68 6.22
C ARG A 30 8.35 -7.12 5.74
N VAL A 31 7.16 -7.68 5.88
CA VAL A 31 6.82 -9.00 5.37
C VAL A 31 5.65 -8.82 4.43
N ILE A 32 5.82 -9.23 3.17
CA ILE A 32 4.75 -9.25 2.18
C ILE A 32 4.56 -10.68 1.74
N TRP A 33 3.33 -11.13 1.72
CA TRP A 33 2.95 -12.44 1.23
C TRP A 33 1.72 -12.32 0.34
N ASP A 34 1.89 -12.73 -0.91
CA ASP A 34 0.82 -12.82 -1.89
C ASP A 34 0.68 -14.28 -2.32
N ALA A 35 -0.53 -14.79 -2.31
CA ALA A 35 -0.86 -16.14 -2.72
C ALA A 35 -2.10 -16.12 -3.62
N TYR A 36 -2.06 -16.89 -4.70
CA TYR A 36 -3.16 -17.06 -5.64
C TYR A 36 -3.49 -18.53 -5.75
N PHE A 37 -4.77 -18.84 -5.72
CA PHE A 37 -5.28 -20.20 -5.78
C PHE A 37 -6.35 -20.30 -6.86
N ASP A 38 -6.14 -21.22 -7.80
CA ASP A 38 -7.18 -21.63 -8.73
C ASP A 38 -8.07 -22.66 -8.05
N MET A 39 -9.38 -22.48 -8.16
CA MET A 39 -10.31 -23.41 -7.52
C MET A 39 -10.46 -24.69 -8.37
N PRO A 40 -10.11 -25.85 -7.83
CA PRO A 40 -10.27 -27.11 -8.57
C PRO A 40 -11.73 -27.32 -8.98
N GLY A 41 -11.98 -27.50 -10.27
CA GLY A 41 -13.32 -27.65 -10.83
C GLY A 41 -14.02 -26.40 -11.28
N CYS A 42 -13.53 -25.21 -10.95
CA CYS A 42 -14.09 -23.92 -11.38
C CYS A 42 -13.06 -23.13 -12.19
N ARG A 43 -13.01 -23.31 -13.51
CA ARG A 43 -12.07 -22.60 -14.39
C ARG A 43 -12.30 -21.09 -14.49
N TRP A 44 -13.45 -20.64 -14.07
CA TRP A 44 -13.88 -19.23 -14.15
C TRP A 44 -13.65 -18.44 -12.87
N PHE A 45 -13.10 -19.09 -11.83
CA PHE A 45 -12.91 -18.46 -10.52
C PHE A 45 -11.54 -18.77 -9.93
N SER A 46 -10.82 -17.74 -9.56
CA SER A 46 -9.58 -17.81 -8.80
C SER A 46 -9.64 -16.88 -7.59
N PHE A 47 -8.83 -17.17 -6.61
CA PHE A 47 -8.84 -16.45 -5.34
C PHE A 47 -7.43 -16.06 -4.91
N GLY A 48 -7.24 -14.78 -4.63
CA GLY A 48 -5.98 -14.25 -4.14
C GLY A 48 -6.06 -13.82 -2.68
N PHE A 49 -4.93 -13.96 -1.99
CA PHE A 49 -4.69 -13.43 -0.65
C PHE A 49 -3.49 -12.51 -0.68
N ASN A 50 -3.60 -11.41 0.04
CA ASN A 50 -2.50 -10.50 0.32
C ASN A 50 -2.33 -10.36 1.83
N LEU A 51 -1.09 -10.40 2.31
CA LEU A 51 -0.73 -10.09 3.68
C LEU A 51 0.50 -9.17 3.65
N ASP A 52 0.45 -8.06 4.37
CA ASP A 52 1.54 -7.10 4.49
C ASP A 52 1.67 -6.66 5.94
N GLY A 53 2.82 -6.89 6.52
CA GLY A 53 3.12 -6.52 7.89
C GLY A 53 4.40 -5.70 7.97
N VAL A 54 4.36 -4.60 8.71
CA VAL A 54 5.49 -3.68 8.89
C VAL A 54 5.70 -3.37 10.35
N TYR A 55 6.96 -3.35 10.70
CA TYR A 55 7.44 -2.82 11.96
C TYR A 55 8.65 -1.91 11.71
N THR A 56 8.62 -0.69 12.20
CA THR A 56 9.78 0.20 12.18
C THR A 56 9.83 1.08 13.43
N ASN A 57 11.03 1.34 13.91
CA ASN A 57 11.30 2.30 14.98
C ASN A 57 11.80 3.64 14.45
N HIS A 58 11.49 3.96 13.18
CA HIS A 58 11.90 5.21 12.54
C HIS A 58 11.56 6.41 13.44
N PRO A 59 12.53 7.29 13.77
CA PRO A 59 12.29 8.44 14.64
C PRO A 59 11.38 9.47 13.97
N ASP A 60 10.74 10.30 14.79
CA ASP A 60 10.02 11.47 14.27
C ASP A 60 11.02 12.48 13.72
N LEU A 61 10.70 13.00 12.54
CA LEU A 61 11.36 14.16 11.98
C LEU A 61 10.82 15.43 12.64
N SER A 62 11.55 16.53 12.51
CA SER A 62 11.10 17.83 13.01
C SER A 62 9.78 18.31 12.38
N ASN A 63 9.51 17.87 11.14
CA ASN A 63 8.27 18.16 10.45
C ASN A 63 7.33 16.94 10.49
N PRO A 64 6.10 17.06 11.04
CA PRO A 64 5.13 15.98 11.09
C PRO A 64 4.75 15.40 9.71
N SER A 65 4.68 16.26 8.68
CA SER A 65 4.39 15.81 7.32
C SER A 65 5.54 15.01 6.73
N ALA A 66 6.79 15.42 6.95
CA ALA A 66 7.96 14.66 6.53
C ALA A 66 8.05 13.32 7.26
N THR A 67 7.73 13.30 8.56
CA THR A 67 7.63 12.04 9.32
C THR A 67 6.60 11.11 8.69
N ALA A 68 5.41 11.61 8.38
CA ALA A 68 4.35 10.80 7.80
C ALA A 68 4.75 10.23 6.41
N MET A 69 5.43 11.04 5.59
CA MET A 69 5.91 10.61 4.26
C MET A 69 7.04 9.58 4.32
N SER A 70 7.86 9.61 5.37
CA SER A 70 8.98 8.66 5.55
C SER A 70 8.53 7.30 6.07
N LEU A 71 7.30 7.19 6.56
CA LEU A 71 6.78 5.93 7.09
C LEU A 71 6.32 5.01 5.96
N PRO A 72 6.48 3.70 6.12
CA PRO A 72 5.96 2.73 5.18
C PRO A 72 4.44 2.79 5.09
N ALA A 73 3.93 2.55 3.88
CA ALA A 73 2.52 2.59 3.58
C ALA A 73 1.96 1.23 3.19
N TYR A 74 0.73 0.96 3.58
CA TYR A 74 -0.05 -0.16 3.08
C TYR A 74 -0.70 0.20 1.75
N GLN A 75 -0.23 -0.41 0.67
CA GLN A 75 -0.62 -0.08 -0.70
C GLN A 75 -0.97 -1.32 -1.52
N PRO A 76 -2.06 -2.04 -1.18
CA PRO A 76 -2.41 -3.29 -1.84
C PRO A 76 -2.97 -3.10 -3.25
N VAL A 77 -3.50 -1.92 -3.58
CA VAL A 77 -4.11 -1.58 -4.86
C VAL A 77 -3.26 -0.61 -5.66
N SER A 78 -3.37 -0.65 -6.99
CA SER A 78 -2.57 0.21 -7.88
C SER A 78 -2.80 1.70 -7.63
N HIS A 79 -4.04 2.10 -7.37
CA HIS A 79 -4.38 3.48 -7.08
C HIS A 79 -3.71 4.00 -5.78
N ALA A 80 -3.61 3.16 -4.75
CA ALA A 80 -2.95 3.53 -3.49
C ALA A 80 -1.46 3.85 -3.66
N LYS A 81 -0.82 3.37 -4.74
CA LYS A 81 0.57 3.67 -5.08
C LYS A 81 0.75 5.02 -5.78
N MET A 82 -0.34 5.60 -6.30
CA MET A 82 -0.32 6.86 -7.06
C MET A 82 -0.59 8.08 -6.20
N ILE A 83 -1.27 7.91 -5.08
CA ILE A 83 -1.68 9.00 -4.19
C ILE A 83 -1.12 8.82 -2.79
N TYR A 84 -0.80 9.94 -2.16
CA TYR A 84 -0.39 9.96 -0.77
C TYR A 84 -1.63 9.99 0.14
N MET A 85 -1.76 8.98 0.97
CA MET A 85 -2.82 8.86 1.97
C MET A 85 -2.20 8.67 3.36
N PRO A 86 -2.17 9.71 4.19
CA PRO A 86 -1.53 9.65 5.50
C PRO A 86 -2.14 8.59 6.44
N GLU A 87 -3.39 8.23 6.22
CA GLU A 87 -4.10 7.22 7.02
C GLU A 87 -3.51 5.82 6.83
N PHE A 88 -2.91 5.53 5.67
CA PHE A 88 -2.30 4.24 5.35
C PHE A 88 -0.81 4.18 5.65
N HIS A 89 -0.21 5.25 6.19
CA HIS A 89 1.18 5.29 6.62
C HIS A 89 1.27 5.07 8.13
N ALA A 90 2.05 4.07 8.55
CA ALA A 90 2.24 3.78 9.97
C ALA A 90 3.60 3.14 10.24
N ARG A 91 4.10 3.31 11.48
CA ARG A 91 5.31 2.64 11.95
C ARG A 91 5.12 1.15 12.13
N ARG A 92 3.94 0.77 12.54
CA ARG A 92 3.55 -0.60 12.77
C ARG A 92 2.16 -0.80 12.18
N TYR A 93 2.07 -1.73 11.28
CA TYR A 93 0.77 -2.15 10.78
C TYR A 93 0.79 -3.62 10.37
N VAL A 94 -0.38 -4.18 10.35
CA VAL A 94 -0.68 -5.45 9.70
C VAL A 94 -1.86 -5.21 8.79
N GLY A 95 -1.68 -5.49 7.51
CA GLY A 95 -2.73 -5.42 6.50
C GLY A 95 -2.92 -6.76 5.84
N GLY A 96 -4.14 -7.03 5.44
CA GLY A 96 -4.47 -8.23 4.69
C GLY A 96 -5.65 -7.99 3.79
N GLY A 97 -5.76 -8.81 2.74
CA GLY A 97 -6.85 -8.69 1.80
C GLY A 97 -7.13 -9.96 1.05
N VAL A 98 -8.30 -9.97 0.44
CA VAL A 98 -8.80 -11.06 -0.39
C VAL A 98 -9.14 -10.52 -1.77
N MET A 99 -8.79 -11.27 -2.81
CA MET A 99 -8.93 -10.86 -4.20
C MET A 99 -9.62 -11.96 -5.02
N PRO A 100 -10.94 -12.11 -4.92
CA PRO A 100 -11.68 -12.97 -5.84
C PRO A 100 -11.61 -12.41 -7.26
N THR A 101 -11.27 -13.28 -8.21
CA THR A 101 -11.15 -12.98 -9.63
C THR A 101 -12.06 -13.91 -10.42
N PHE A 102 -12.82 -13.36 -11.34
CA PHE A 102 -13.77 -14.07 -12.19
C PHE A 102 -13.36 -13.93 -13.64
N ASP A 103 -13.15 -15.05 -14.31
CA ASP A 103 -12.90 -15.10 -15.75
C ASP A 103 -14.24 -15.07 -16.48
N LEU A 104 -14.61 -13.91 -17.00
CA LEU A 104 -15.91 -13.73 -17.66
C LEU A 104 -15.89 -14.19 -19.12
N LEU A 105 -14.80 -13.88 -19.84
CA LEU A 105 -14.59 -14.20 -21.24
C LEU A 105 -13.09 -14.46 -21.47
N PRO A 106 -12.70 -15.09 -22.59
CA PRO A 106 -11.29 -15.16 -22.97
C PRO A 106 -10.64 -13.78 -22.94
N ASN A 107 -9.57 -13.63 -22.17
CA ASN A 107 -8.83 -12.37 -21.96
C ASN A 107 -9.58 -11.26 -21.22
N PHE A 108 -10.78 -11.52 -20.65
CA PHE A 108 -11.54 -10.54 -19.92
C PHE A 108 -11.88 -11.02 -18.51
N PHE A 109 -11.37 -10.30 -17.51
CA PHE A 109 -11.44 -10.67 -16.10
C PHE A 109 -12.15 -9.58 -15.30
N PHE A 110 -12.92 -10.01 -14.33
CA PHE A 110 -13.46 -9.15 -13.29
C PHE A 110 -12.81 -9.51 -11.97
N ARG A 111 -12.12 -8.57 -11.35
CA ARG A 111 -11.46 -8.76 -10.06
C ARG A 111 -12.06 -7.81 -9.05
N THR A 112 -12.38 -8.33 -7.90
CA THR A 112 -12.70 -7.54 -6.71
C THR A 112 -11.61 -7.72 -5.67
N GLY A 113 -11.42 -6.72 -4.84
CA GLY A 113 -10.46 -6.75 -3.74
C GLY A 113 -11.05 -6.13 -2.49
N PHE A 114 -10.88 -6.80 -1.37
CA PHE A 114 -11.22 -6.26 -0.06
C PHE A 114 -10.01 -6.35 0.83
N TYR A 115 -9.58 -5.20 1.34
CA TYR A 115 -8.37 -5.09 2.12
C TYR A 115 -8.67 -4.37 3.43
N MET A 116 -8.02 -4.83 4.48
CA MET A 116 -8.11 -4.24 5.81
C MET A 116 -6.69 -4.01 6.34
N MET A 117 -6.47 -2.86 6.94
CA MET A 117 -5.25 -2.54 7.65
C MET A 117 -5.58 -2.23 9.11
N TYR A 118 -4.83 -2.85 10.00
CA TYR A 118 -4.76 -2.47 11.41
C TYR A 118 -3.43 -1.79 11.69
N ARG A 119 -3.47 -0.59 12.23
CA ARG A 119 -2.27 0.19 12.52
C ARG A 119 -2.15 0.54 14.00
N ASP A 120 -0.91 0.81 14.41
CA ASP A 120 -0.61 1.35 15.73
C ASP A 120 -1.24 2.74 15.91
N LYS A 121 -1.73 2.98 17.12
CA LYS A 121 -2.45 4.20 17.47
C LYS A 121 -1.53 5.41 17.35
N ARG A 122 -1.82 6.30 16.41
CA ARG A 122 -1.20 7.60 16.33
C ARG A 122 -1.95 8.57 17.25
N SER A 123 -1.23 9.47 17.91
CA SER A 123 -1.81 10.43 18.88
C SER A 123 -2.97 11.26 18.33
N ASP A 124 -3.05 11.39 16.98
CA ASP A 124 -3.97 12.29 16.30
C ASP A 124 -5.14 11.58 15.61
N SER A 125 -5.20 10.25 15.58
CA SER A 125 -6.28 9.53 14.91
C SER A 125 -6.97 8.51 15.81
N ARG A 126 -8.30 8.61 15.88
CA ARG A 126 -9.15 7.70 16.65
C ARG A 126 -9.30 6.32 16.00
N GLU A 127 -9.14 6.25 14.67
CA GLU A 127 -9.36 5.03 13.92
C GLU A 127 -8.07 4.23 13.76
N GLN A 128 -8.13 2.95 14.13
CA GLN A 128 -7.04 1.99 14.00
C GLN A 128 -7.22 1.07 12.79
N PHE A 129 -8.46 0.94 12.32
CA PHE A 129 -8.82 0.10 11.18
C PHE A 129 -9.12 0.96 9.96
N HIS A 130 -8.50 0.60 8.85
CA HIS A 130 -8.74 1.23 7.56
C HIS A 130 -9.08 0.15 6.55
N TYR A 131 -10.05 0.44 5.69
CA TYR A 131 -10.58 -0.49 4.71
C TYR A 131 -10.40 0.06 3.31
N ILE A 132 -10.09 -0.84 2.37
CA ILE A 132 -10.06 -0.54 0.94
C ILE A 132 -10.90 -1.59 0.24
N ALA A 133 -11.79 -1.15 -0.64
CA ALA A 133 -12.50 -2.01 -1.57
C ALA A 133 -12.17 -1.59 -2.99
N GLU A 134 -11.90 -2.57 -3.85
CA GLU A 134 -11.63 -2.36 -5.26
C GLU A 134 -12.51 -3.29 -6.10
N ALA A 135 -13.01 -2.77 -7.21
CA ALA A 135 -13.63 -3.56 -8.27
C ALA A 135 -12.97 -3.17 -9.58
N SER A 136 -12.45 -4.12 -10.32
CA SER A 136 -11.71 -3.85 -11.55
C SER A 136 -12.09 -4.81 -12.67
N PHE A 137 -12.22 -4.25 -13.88
CA PHE A 137 -12.29 -4.99 -15.13
C PHE A 137 -10.93 -4.94 -15.81
N VAL A 138 -10.42 -6.09 -16.19
CA VAL A 138 -9.12 -6.25 -16.86
C VAL A 138 -9.34 -6.95 -18.18
N TYR A 139 -8.85 -6.35 -19.26
CA TYR A 139 -8.86 -6.92 -20.57
C TYR A 139 -7.44 -7.06 -21.12
N HIS A 140 -7.02 -8.28 -21.43
CA HIS A 140 -5.71 -8.57 -22.01
C HIS A 140 -5.74 -8.36 -23.52
N THR A 141 -5.17 -7.24 -23.97
CA THR A 141 -4.95 -6.98 -25.39
C THR A 141 -3.57 -7.51 -25.84
N PRO A 142 -3.35 -7.71 -27.16
CA PRO A 142 -2.02 -8.10 -27.67
C PRO A 142 -0.91 -7.09 -27.34
N ILE A 143 -1.26 -5.83 -27.06
CA ILE A 143 -0.31 -4.74 -26.75
C ILE A 143 -0.07 -4.61 -25.26
N GLY A 144 -0.92 -5.23 -24.42
CA GLY A 144 -0.85 -5.18 -22.97
C GLY A 144 -2.21 -5.15 -22.31
N PRO A 145 -2.29 -5.35 -21.00
CA PRO A 145 -3.54 -5.30 -20.27
C PRO A 145 -4.10 -3.88 -20.20
N VAL A 146 -5.41 -3.78 -20.38
CA VAL A 146 -6.18 -2.56 -20.12
C VAL A 146 -7.03 -2.83 -18.89
N SER A 147 -7.00 -1.95 -17.90
CA SER A 147 -7.83 -2.12 -16.70
C SER A 147 -8.56 -0.84 -16.35
N LEU A 148 -9.79 -1.01 -15.92
CA LEU A 148 -10.62 0.02 -15.33
C LEU A 148 -10.92 -0.42 -13.89
N ALA A 149 -10.45 0.34 -12.91
CA ALA A 149 -10.61 0.01 -11.51
C ALA A 149 -11.36 1.12 -10.78
N LEU A 150 -12.34 0.73 -9.99
CA LEU A 150 -13.03 1.57 -9.05
C LEU A 150 -12.55 1.21 -7.65
N THR A 151 -11.86 2.15 -7.00
CA THR A 151 -11.30 1.97 -5.66
C THR A 151 -12.02 2.87 -4.68
N LYS A 152 -12.43 2.30 -3.56
CA LYS A 152 -13.06 3.01 -2.46
C LYS A 152 -12.23 2.85 -1.20
N TYR A 153 -11.87 3.97 -0.61
CA TYR A 153 -11.22 4.03 0.69
C TYR A 153 -12.24 4.44 1.73
N ASP A 154 -12.15 3.84 2.91
CA ASP A 154 -13.09 4.08 3.99
C ASP A 154 -14.57 3.85 3.60
N LEU A 155 -15.12 2.74 4.04
CA LEU A 155 -16.47 2.30 3.65
C LEU A 155 -17.58 3.23 4.16
N HIS A 156 -17.29 4.07 5.13
CA HIS A 156 -18.28 4.96 5.75
C HIS A 156 -18.53 6.25 4.94
N ASN A 157 -17.57 6.74 4.15
CA ASN A 157 -17.67 8.01 3.44
C ASN A 157 -17.69 7.81 1.91
N TRP A 158 -18.77 8.21 1.24
CA TRP A 158 -18.91 8.13 -0.22
C TRP A 158 -17.94 9.01 -1.02
N ARG A 159 -17.30 9.97 -0.39
CA ARG A 159 -16.42 10.96 -1.07
C ARG A 159 -15.06 10.39 -1.48
N ASN A 160 -14.61 9.29 -0.88
CA ASN A 160 -13.30 8.70 -1.14
C ASN A 160 -13.39 7.55 -2.16
N MET A 161 -13.99 7.82 -3.31
CA MET A 161 -14.12 6.88 -4.42
C MET A 161 -13.34 7.38 -5.63
N TYR A 162 -12.52 6.54 -6.20
CA TYR A 162 -11.62 6.87 -7.29
C TYR A 162 -11.77 5.88 -8.45
N LEU A 163 -11.87 6.43 -9.66
CA LEU A 163 -11.85 5.66 -10.89
C LEU A 163 -10.46 5.75 -11.50
N THR A 164 -9.84 4.60 -11.73
CA THR A 164 -8.49 4.51 -12.29
C THR A 164 -8.52 3.75 -13.60
N PHE A 165 -7.93 4.32 -14.63
CA PHE A 165 -7.70 3.68 -15.91
C PHE A 165 -6.21 3.39 -16.07
N ASN A 166 -5.85 2.12 -16.32
CA ASN A 166 -4.47 1.72 -16.57
C ASN A 166 -4.39 1.05 -17.95
N PHE A 167 -3.35 1.38 -18.68
CA PHE A 167 -3.04 0.80 -19.97
C PHE A 167 -1.58 0.37 -20.04
N GLY A 168 -1.37 -0.87 -20.47
CA GLY A 168 -0.05 -1.43 -20.70
C GLY A 168 0.56 -2.14 -19.48
N TYR A 169 1.67 -2.82 -19.71
CA TYR A 169 2.47 -3.41 -18.64
C TYR A 169 3.15 -2.31 -17.84
N ALA A 170 3.18 -2.44 -16.53
CA ALA A 170 4.05 -1.62 -15.69
C ALA A 170 5.51 -1.96 -16.06
N ILE A 171 6.11 -1.14 -16.92
CA ILE A 171 7.51 -1.29 -17.36
C ILE A 171 8.45 -1.10 -16.17
N PHE A 172 7.98 -0.38 -15.16
CA PHE A 172 8.63 -0.21 -13.88
C PHE A 172 7.72 -0.82 -12.80
N ALA A 173 7.87 -2.14 -12.56
CA ALA A 173 7.57 -2.59 -11.21
C ALA A 173 8.52 -1.81 -10.31
N PRO A 174 8.07 -0.97 -9.36
CA PRO A 174 8.97 -0.45 -8.37
C PRO A 174 9.54 -1.69 -7.68
N LYS A 175 10.80 -2.03 -8.00
CA LYS A 175 11.60 -2.75 -7.05
C LYS A 175 11.39 -1.96 -5.78
N ALA A 176 11.05 -2.65 -4.71
CA ALA A 176 11.00 -2.02 -3.41
C ALA A 176 12.41 -1.47 -3.14
N ASP A 177 12.66 -0.30 -3.66
CA ASP A 177 13.87 0.44 -3.40
C ASP A 177 13.70 0.95 -1.97
N PHE A 178 14.29 0.19 -1.09
CA PHE A 178 14.47 0.58 0.29
C PHE A 178 15.57 1.62 0.29
N TYR A 179 15.17 2.87 0.33
CA TYR A 179 16.06 3.96 0.72
C TYR A 179 16.11 4.11 2.23
#